data_2618b94ac58c43d38e7dfc6ffbd6f92f
#
_entry.id   2618b94ac58c43d38e7dfc6ffbd6f92f
#
_cell.length_a   1.000
_cell.length_b   1.000
_cell.length_c   1.000
_cell.angle_alpha   90.00
_cell.angle_beta   90.00
_cell.angle_gamma   90.00
#
_symmetry.space_group_name_H-M   'P 1'
#
loop_
_entity.id
_entity.type
_entity.pdbx_description
1 polymer ?
#
loop_
_entity_poly.entity_id
_entity_poly.type
_entity_poly.pdbx_seq_one_letter_code
_entity_poly.pdbx_strand_id
1 'polypeptide(L)'
;NPPKQQQGLRILVSYNNLTKTFEDFTLDIEKGIIRSGEIVGIVGPNAIGKTTFVKMLAGVITPTKGTIEYDLKISYKPQYITPDYDGTVREYFEAYGPQLYSSTFYQTEIHDALHLKYLQDRTLDTLSGGELQRVAIAASVVKEADIYLIDEPSAYLDSQQRMIVSRMLRRVIEKS
;
A
#
# COMPACT_ATOMS: atom_id res chain seq x y z
N ASN A 1 10.57 1.09 30.55
CA ASN A 1 9.95 2.30 30.01
C ASN A 1 9.80 2.11 28.52
N PRO A 2 8.56 2.03 27.96
CA PRO A 2 8.39 2.07 26.52
C PRO A 2 8.92 3.42 26.01
N PRO A 3 9.52 3.44 24.81
CA PRO A 3 10.07 4.68 24.27
C PRO A 3 8.95 5.73 24.18
N LYS A 4 9.26 6.93 24.56
CA LYS A 4 8.34 8.09 24.62
C LYS A 4 7.59 8.37 23.29
N GLN A 5 8.00 7.71 22.20
CA GLN A 5 7.38 7.86 20.88
C GLN A 5 6.05 7.11 20.73
N GLN A 6 5.72 6.18 21.61
CA GLN A 6 4.44 5.44 21.52
C GLN A 6 3.28 6.11 22.23
N GLN A 7 3.53 7.12 23.05
CA GLN A 7 2.49 7.77 23.88
C GLN A 7 1.62 8.81 23.17
N GLY A 8 1.80 9.03 21.86
CA GLY A 8 1.03 10.03 21.12
C GLY A 8 0.48 9.58 19.78
N LEU A 9 0.61 8.28 19.43
CA LEU A 9 0.16 7.79 18.14
C LEU A 9 -1.37 7.59 18.14
N ARG A 10 -2.02 8.30 17.22
CA ARG A 10 -3.48 8.21 17.04
C ARG A 10 -3.88 6.84 16.50
N ILE A 11 -4.95 6.26 17.05
CA ILE A 11 -5.55 5.04 16.52
C ILE A 11 -6.29 5.37 15.22
N LEU A 12 -5.92 4.73 14.12
CA LEU A 12 -6.50 4.94 12.81
C LEU A 12 -7.56 3.91 12.47
N VAL A 13 -7.32 2.66 12.83
CA VAL A 13 -8.26 1.56 12.58
C VAL A 13 -8.32 0.69 13.81
N SER A 14 -9.52 0.32 14.24
CA SER A 14 -9.73 -0.74 15.20
C SER A 14 -10.69 -1.78 14.60
N TYR A 15 -10.39 -3.04 14.84
CA TYR A 15 -11.22 -4.12 14.35
C TYR A 15 -11.45 -5.15 15.43
N ASN A 16 -12.66 -5.65 15.50
CA ASN A 16 -13.06 -6.75 16.37
C ASN A 16 -13.00 -8.05 15.60
N ASN A 17 -12.81 -9.17 16.30
CA ASN A 17 -12.72 -10.51 15.75
C ASN A 17 -13.43 -10.66 14.40
N LEU A 18 -12.67 -10.51 13.32
CA LEU A 18 -13.21 -10.55 11.96
C LEU A 18 -13.29 -12.00 11.48
N THR A 19 -14.41 -12.34 10.88
CA THR A 19 -14.59 -13.62 10.21
C THR A 19 -14.98 -13.37 8.77
N LYS A 20 -14.30 -14.01 7.83
CA LYS A 20 -14.70 -14.08 6.44
C LYS A 20 -14.84 -15.51 6.02
N THR A 21 -16.06 -15.91 5.67
CA THR A 21 -16.37 -17.25 5.20
C THR A 21 -16.47 -17.24 3.68
N PHE A 22 -15.71 -18.12 3.07
CA PHE A 22 -15.78 -18.46 1.66
C PHE A 22 -16.36 -19.85 1.51
N GLU A 23 -16.66 -20.26 0.29
CA GLU A 23 -17.22 -21.57 0.02
C GLU A 23 -16.35 -22.72 0.58
N ASP A 24 -15.03 -22.58 0.44
CA ASP A 24 -14.07 -23.64 0.78
C ASP A 24 -13.29 -23.42 2.09
N PHE A 25 -13.36 -22.22 2.67
CA PHE A 25 -12.65 -21.97 3.92
C PHE A 25 -13.17 -20.74 4.67
N THR A 26 -12.80 -20.66 5.94
CA THR A 26 -13.12 -19.54 6.83
C THR A 26 -11.85 -18.92 7.36
N LEU A 27 -11.75 -17.60 7.30
CA LEU A 27 -10.68 -16.81 7.87
C LEU A 27 -11.17 -16.12 9.14
N ASP A 28 -10.50 -16.38 10.26
CA ASP A 28 -10.74 -15.72 11.55
C ASP A 28 -9.54 -14.85 11.90
N ILE A 29 -9.80 -13.59 12.27
CA ILE A 29 -8.78 -12.62 12.63
C ILE A 29 -9.14 -12.05 14.01
N GLU A 30 -8.22 -12.17 14.96
CA GLU A 30 -8.40 -11.59 16.28
C GLU A 30 -8.45 -10.07 16.23
N LYS A 31 -9.08 -9.48 17.25
CA LYS A 31 -9.17 -8.01 17.37
C LYS A 31 -7.80 -7.36 17.39
N GLY A 32 -7.73 -6.17 16.81
CA GLY A 32 -6.49 -5.41 16.77
C GLY A 32 -6.72 -3.94 16.48
N ILE A 33 -5.65 -3.18 16.52
CA ILE A 33 -5.63 -1.74 16.22
C ILE A 33 -4.42 -1.40 15.35
N ILE A 34 -4.59 -0.39 14.50
CA ILE A 34 -3.50 0.19 13.72
C ILE A 34 -3.42 1.67 14.06
N ARG A 35 -2.22 2.12 14.41
CA ARG A 35 -1.95 3.52 14.78
C ARG A 35 -1.21 4.25 13.66
N SER A 36 -1.25 5.58 13.72
CA SER A 36 -0.47 6.42 12.79
C SER A 36 1.02 6.12 12.91
N GLY A 37 1.74 6.16 11.77
CA GLY A 37 3.19 5.95 11.73
C GLY A 37 3.64 4.51 11.92
N GLU A 38 2.75 3.54 12.01
CA GLU A 38 3.10 2.12 12.12
C GLU A 38 3.28 1.47 10.75
N ILE A 39 4.29 0.60 10.65
CA ILE A 39 4.42 -0.38 9.56
C ILE A 39 4.04 -1.73 10.15
N VAL A 40 2.97 -2.32 9.62
CA VAL A 40 2.51 -3.63 10.06
C VAL A 40 2.77 -4.65 8.97
N GLY A 41 3.61 -5.64 9.28
CA GLY A 41 3.84 -6.78 8.41
C GLY A 41 2.85 -7.90 8.71
N ILE A 42 2.24 -8.46 7.68
CA ILE A 42 1.37 -9.62 7.79
C ILE A 42 2.13 -10.83 7.27
N VAL A 43 2.42 -11.77 8.17
CA VAL A 43 3.24 -12.94 7.88
C VAL A 43 2.42 -14.21 8.02
N GLY A 44 2.63 -15.16 7.13
CA GLY A 44 1.99 -16.46 7.19
C GLY A 44 2.04 -17.20 5.85
N PRO A 45 1.81 -18.51 5.85
CA PRO A 45 1.86 -19.31 4.61
C PRO A 45 0.67 -19.10 3.69
N ASN A 46 -0.42 -18.50 4.17
CA ASN A 46 -1.67 -18.38 3.44
C ASN A 46 -1.79 -17.00 2.77
N ALA A 47 -1.35 -16.89 1.52
CA ALA A 47 -1.45 -15.67 0.73
C ALA A 47 -2.90 -15.19 0.57
N ILE A 48 -3.88 -16.09 0.46
CA ILE A 48 -5.31 -15.77 0.33
C ILE A 48 -5.81 -15.06 1.59
N GLY A 49 -5.44 -15.56 2.78
CA GLY A 49 -5.83 -14.94 4.05
C GLY A 49 -5.27 -13.54 4.23
N LYS A 50 -4.02 -13.31 3.84
CA LYS A 50 -3.40 -11.98 3.88
C LYS A 50 -4.11 -11.00 2.96
N THR A 51 -4.33 -11.37 1.71
CA THR A 51 -5.02 -10.55 0.72
C THR A 51 -6.46 -10.25 1.17
N THR A 52 -7.15 -11.23 1.73
CA THR A 52 -8.50 -11.06 2.26
C THR A 52 -8.52 -10.04 3.39
N PHE A 53 -7.57 -10.13 4.35
CA PHE A 53 -7.47 -9.18 5.45
C PHE A 53 -7.23 -7.76 4.95
N VAL A 54 -6.29 -7.56 4.04
CA VAL A 54 -6.00 -6.25 3.45
C VAL A 54 -7.23 -5.69 2.73
N LYS A 55 -7.94 -6.51 1.97
CA LYS A 55 -9.16 -6.10 1.28
C LYS A 55 -10.30 -5.73 2.24
N MET A 56 -10.42 -6.43 3.36
CA MET A 56 -11.39 -6.05 4.39
C MET A 56 -11.03 -4.71 5.02
N LEU A 57 -9.77 -4.49 5.36
CA LEU A 57 -9.30 -3.20 5.88
C LEU A 57 -9.52 -2.07 4.88
N ALA A 58 -9.34 -2.33 3.60
CA ALA A 58 -9.56 -1.34 2.54
C ALA A 58 -11.04 -1.09 2.22
N GLY A 59 -11.95 -1.89 2.79
CA GLY A 59 -13.38 -1.78 2.49
C GLY A 59 -13.79 -2.37 1.14
N VAL A 60 -12.89 -3.09 0.48
CA VAL A 60 -13.17 -3.73 -0.82
C VAL A 60 -14.08 -4.93 -0.65
N ILE A 61 -13.91 -5.67 0.45
CA ILE A 61 -14.81 -6.76 0.83
C ILE A 61 -15.29 -6.59 2.26
N THR A 62 -16.51 -7.04 2.54
CA THR A 62 -17.12 -6.95 3.86
C THR A 62 -16.87 -8.23 4.64
N PRO A 63 -16.49 -8.16 5.93
CA PRO A 63 -16.40 -9.36 6.77
C PRO A 63 -17.78 -10.00 6.93
N THR A 64 -17.80 -11.33 7.08
CA THR A 64 -19.03 -12.08 7.37
C THR A 64 -19.51 -11.79 8.79
N LYS A 65 -18.57 -11.69 9.74
CA LYS A 65 -18.81 -11.29 11.13
C LYS A 65 -17.71 -10.35 11.57
N GLY A 66 -18.03 -9.52 12.57
CA GLY A 66 -17.10 -8.56 13.12
C GLY A 66 -17.26 -7.19 12.50
N THR A 67 -16.59 -6.20 13.06
CA THR A 67 -16.67 -4.79 12.65
C THR A 67 -15.29 -4.18 12.52
N ILE A 68 -15.18 -3.22 11.61
CA ILE A 68 -13.98 -2.41 11.43
C ILE A 68 -14.39 -0.95 11.57
N GLU A 69 -13.73 -0.23 12.48
CA GLU A 69 -13.96 1.21 12.69
C GLU A 69 -12.78 1.99 12.13
N TYR A 70 -13.09 3.00 11.33
CA TYR A 70 -12.11 3.86 10.66
C TYR A 70 -12.33 5.32 11.03
N ASP A 71 -11.22 6.06 11.12
CA ASP A 71 -11.22 7.52 11.17
C ASP A 71 -10.10 8.03 10.27
N LEU A 72 -10.23 7.81 8.92
CA LEU A 72 -9.10 8.03 8.05
C LEU A 72 -9.39 7.93 6.56
N LYS A 73 -8.40 8.37 5.77
CA LYS A 73 -8.28 8.12 4.33
C LYS A 73 -7.37 6.93 4.08
N ILE A 74 -7.81 6.00 3.26
CA ILE A 74 -7.06 4.79 2.92
C ILE A 74 -6.59 4.86 1.47
N SER A 75 -5.31 4.54 1.26
CA SER A 75 -4.78 4.21 -0.06
C SER A 75 -4.49 2.72 -0.12
N TYR A 76 -5.01 2.04 -1.11
CA TYR A 76 -4.85 0.59 -1.27
C TYR A 76 -4.21 0.26 -2.62
N LYS A 77 -3.16 -0.59 -2.56
CA LYS A 77 -2.52 -1.19 -3.74
C LYS A 77 -2.79 -2.69 -3.74
N PRO A 78 -3.53 -3.23 -4.72
CA PRO A 78 -3.73 -4.68 -4.84
C PRO A 78 -2.43 -5.40 -5.22
N GLN A 79 -2.39 -6.71 -4.97
CA GLN A 79 -1.27 -7.57 -5.33
C GLN A 79 -1.01 -7.59 -6.84
N TYR A 80 -2.07 -7.63 -7.62
CA TYR A 80 -2.01 -7.62 -9.08
C TYR A 80 -2.60 -6.32 -9.61
N ILE A 81 -1.91 -5.73 -10.58
CA ILE A 81 -2.32 -4.48 -11.21
C ILE A 81 -2.51 -4.74 -12.69
N THR A 82 -3.70 -4.41 -13.18
CA THR A 82 -4.01 -4.39 -14.59
C THR A 82 -3.68 -3.00 -15.14
N PRO A 83 -2.90 -2.90 -16.23
CA PRO A 83 -2.59 -1.61 -16.84
C PRO A 83 -3.78 -1.11 -17.66
N ASP A 84 -4.86 -0.77 -17.00
CA ASP A 84 -6.12 -0.35 -17.60
C ASP A 84 -6.21 1.16 -17.89
N TYR A 85 -5.18 1.90 -17.49
CA TYR A 85 -5.09 3.32 -17.81
C TYR A 85 -4.51 3.51 -19.21
N ASP A 86 -5.23 4.24 -20.07
CA ASP A 86 -4.80 4.55 -21.41
C ASP A 86 -4.01 5.86 -21.43
N GLY A 87 -2.69 5.75 -21.29
CA GLY A 87 -1.78 6.88 -21.24
C GLY A 87 -0.41 6.50 -20.71
N THR A 88 0.47 7.50 -20.63
CA THR A 88 1.82 7.32 -20.11
C THR A 88 1.85 7.30 -18.59
N VAL A 89 2.96 6.84 -18.05
CA VAL A 89 3.21 6.88 -16.60
C VAL A 89 3.09 8.32 -16.08
N ARG A 90 3.68 9.28 -16.78
CA ARG A 90 3.61 10.70 -16.42
C ARG A 90 2.17 11.20 -16.36
N GLU A 91 1.40 10.94 -17.39
CA GLU A 91 -0.02 11.34 -17.46
C GLU A 91 -0.83 10.72 -16.33
N TYR A 92 -0.56 9.46 -16.00
CA TYR A 92 -1.20 8.78 -14.90
C TYR A 92 -0.95 9.49 -13.56
N PHE A 93 0.31 9.82 -13.24
CA PHE A 93 0.64 10.51 -11.99
C PHE A 93 0.11 11.94 -11.95
N GLU A 94 0.16 12.66 -13.06
CA GLU A 94 -0.37 14.03 -13.17
C GLU A 94 -1.88 14.07 -12.96
N ALA A 95 -2.60 13.06 -13.43
CA ALA A 95 -4.04 12.95 -13.24
C ALA A 95 -4.40 12.45 -11.84
N TYR A 96 -3.60 11.55 -11.28
CA TYR A 96 -3.94 10.82 -10.05
C TYR A 96 -3.53 11.55 -8.79
N GLY A 97 -2.35 12.18 -8.76
CA GLY A 97 -1.81 12.87 -7.59
C GLY A 97 -0.90 14.02 -7.96
N PRO A 98 -1.40 15.06 -8.66
CA PRO A 98 -0.56 16.10 -9.24
C PRO A 98 0.25 16.89 -8.22
N GLN A 99 -0.31 17.17 -7.05
CA GLN A 99 0.34 17.99 -6.03
C GLN A 99 1.59 17.31 -5.47
N LEU A 100 1.45 16.05 -5.04
CA LEU A 100 2.57 15.32 -4.46
C LEU A 100 3.56 14.91 -5.56
N TYR A 101 3.07 14.52 -6.74
CA TYR A 101 3.92 14.16 -7.88
C TYR A 101 4.89 15.27 -8.25
N SER A 102 4.46 16.52 -8.25
CA SER A 102 5.31 17.67 -8.56
C SER A 102 6.22 18.08 -7.41
N SER A 103 6.07 17.51 -6.22
CA SER A 103 6.89 17.87 -5.07
C SER A 103 8.32 17.35 -5.18
N THR A 104 9.26 18.11 -4.62
CA THR A 104 10.67 17.69 -4.55
C THR A 104 10.82 16.39 -3.76
N PHE A 105 10.07 16.23 -2.70
CA PHE A 105 10.10 15.01 -1.89
C PHE A 105 9.75 13.78 -2.71
N TYR A 106 8.62 13.82 -3.43
CA TYR A 106 8.20 12.70 -4.26
C TYR A 106 9.25 12.39 -5.34
N GLN A 107 9.71 13.41 -6.06
CA GLN A 107 10.66 13.22 -7.16
C GLN A 107 11.97 12.59 -6.69
N THR A 108 12.48 13.00 -5.53
CA THR A 108 13.74 12.49 -4.98
C THR A 108 13.58 11.15 -4.26
N GLU A 109 12.63 11.07 -3.34
CA GLU A 109 12.53 9.94 -2.41
C GLU A 109 11.69 8.77 -2.95
N ILE A 110 10.88 9.00 -3.95
CA ILE A 110 10.00 7.97 -4.51
C ILE A 110 10.33 7.73 -5.98
N HIS A 111 10.19 8.74 -6.82
CA HIS A 111 10.35 8.60 -8.27
C HIS A 111 11.76 8.15 -8.66
N ASP A 112 12.78 8.87 -8.20
CA ASP A 112 14.17 8.53 -8.48
C ASP A 112 14.59 7.24 -7.77
N ALA A 113 14.16 7.04 -6.52
CA ALA A 113 14.47 5.83 -5.76
C ALA A 113 13.96 4.56 -6.44
N LEU A 114 12.78 4.61 -7.07
CA LEU A 114 12.18 3.49 -7.78
C LEU A 114 12.58 3.43 -9.26
N HIS A 115 13.49 4.30 -9.71
CA HIS A 115 13.98 4.36 -11.09
C HIS A 115 12.85 4.55 -12.13
N LEU A 116 11.89 5.43 -11.84
CA LEU A 116 10.73 5.66 -12.69
C LEU A 116 10.99 6.69 -13.81
N LYS A 117 12.08 7.44 -13.74
CA LYS A 117 12.41 8.48 -14.72
C LYS A 117 12.44 7.94 -16.15
N TYR A 118 12.97 6.75 -16.33
CA TYR A 118 13.07 6.11 -17.65
C TYR A 118 11.75 5.53 -18.16
N LEU A 119 10.74 5.45 -17.30
CA LEU A 119 9.44 4.87 -17.60
C LEU A 119 8.37 5.91 -17.85
N GLN A 120 8.62 7.17 -17.50
CA GLN A 120 7.58 8.19 -17.42
C GLN A 120 6.91 8.52 -18.76
N ASP A 121 7.59 8.31 -19.88
CA ASP A 121 7.05 8.57 -21.22
C ASP A 121 6.53 7.29 -21.91
N ARG A 122 6.56 6.17 -21.21
CA ARG A 122 6.01 4.90 -21.70
C ARG A 122 4.57 4.72 -21.24
N THR A 123 3.77 4.05 -22.04
CA THR A 123 2.41 3.68 -21.66
C THR A 123 2.42 2.49 -20.71
N LEU A 124 1.41 2.41 -19.82
CA LEU A 124 1.37 1.37 -18.78
C LEU A 124 1.34 -0.05 -19.35
N ASP A 125 0.65 -0.24 -20.47
CA ASP A 125 0.53 -1.54 -21.14
C ASP A 125 1.84 -2.07 -21.73
N THR A 126 2.86 -1.21 -21.88
CA THR A 126 4.18 -1.60 -22.38
C THR A 126 5.18 -1.96 -21.28
N LEU A 127 4.80 -1.82 -20.01
CA LEU A 127 5.69 -2.07 -18.89
C LEU A 127 5.80 -3.56 -18.57
N SER A 128 7.00 -3.98 -18.14
CA SER A 128 7.20 -5.33 -17.58
C SER A 128 6.48 -5.47 -16.23
N GLY A 129 6.37 -6.70 -15.73
CA GLY A 129 5.76 -6.96 -14.42
C GLY A 129 6.43 -6.17 -13.29
N GLY A 130 7.76 -6.17 -13.24
CA GLY A 130 8.54 -5.42 -12.24
C GLY A 130 8.42 -3.91 -12.40
N GLU A 131 8.43 -3.42 -13.62
CA GLU A 131 8.24 -2.00 -13.93
C GLU A 131 6.84 -1.53 -13.51
N LEU A 132 5.82 -2.29 -13.89
CA LEU A 132 4.45 -1.99 -13.50
C LEU A 132 4.26 -2.01 -11.97
N GLN A 133 4.89 -2.97 -11.29
CA GLN A 133 4.85 -3.06 -9.83
C GLN A 133 5.46 -1.82 -9.18
N ARG A 134 6.60 -1.33 -9.67
CA ARG A 134 7.23 -0.12 -9.14
C ARG A 134 6.36 1.12 -9.37
N VAL A 135 5.76 1.25 -10.53
CA VAL A 135 4.79 2.33 -10.82
C VAL A 135 3.61 2.26 -9.86
N ALA A 136 3.08 1.07 -9.63
CA ALA A 136 1.96 0.87 -8.75
C ALA A 136 2.26 1.20 -7.29
N ILE A 137 3.44 0.85 -6.81
CA ILE A 137 3.89 1.21 -5.46
C ILE A 137 4.00 2.73 -5.34
N ALA A 138 4.60 3.40 -6.31
CA ALA A 138 4.70 4.85 -6.33
C ALA A 138 3.31 5.50 -6.36
N ALA A 139 2.40 4.98 -7.17
CA ALA A 139 1.03 5.49 -7.26
C ALA A 139 0.26 5.35 -5.95
N SER A 140 0.52 4.28 -5.20
CA SER A 140 -0.15 4.07 -3.91
C SER A 140 0.24 5.10 -2.86
N VAL A 141 1.44 5.68 -2.94
CA VAL A 141 1.94 6.65 -1.99
C VAL A 141 1.94 8.09 -2.52
N VAL A 142 1.59 8.31 -3.78
CA VAL A 142 1.48 9.64 -4.38
C VAL A 142 0.20 10.37 -3.96
N LYS A 143 -0.79 9.65 -3.49
CA LYS A 143 -1.99 10.23 -2.87
C LYS A 143 -1.75 10.43 -1.38
N GLU A 144 -2.22 11.56 -0.88
CA GLU A 144 -2.24 11.78 0.55
C GLU A 144 -3.26 10.85 1.21
N ALA A 145 -2.80 10.06 2.15
CA ALA A 145 -3.63 9.11 2.90
C ALA A 145 -3.10 8.95 4.32
N ASP A 146 -3.99 8.59 5.23
CA ASP A 146 -3.62 8.30 6.62
C ASP A 146 -3.05 6.88 6.76
N ILE A 147 -3.48 5.96 5.91
CA ILE A 147 -2.98 4.58 5.83
C ILE A 147 -2.71 4.20 4.37
N TYR A 148 -1.58 3.54 4.17
CA TYR A 148 -1.24 2.90 2.90
C TYR A 148 -1.29 1.39 3.07
N LEU A 149 -2.21 0.75 2.37
CA LEU A 149 -2.36 -0.70 2.33
C LEU A 149 -1.73 -1.21 1.04
N ILE A 150 -0.62 -1.91 1.16
CA ILE A 150 0.15 -2.41 0.02
C ILE A 150 0.25 -3.93 0.13
N ASP A 151 -0.43 -4.62 -0.79
CA ASP A 151 -0.43 -6.08 -0.84
C ASP A 151 0.70 -6.56 -1.75
N GLU A 152 1.56 -7.42 -1.21
CA GLU A 152 2.72 -7.99 -1.90
C GLU A 152 3.59 -6.93 -2.62
N PRO A 153 4.18 -5.96 -1.88
CA PRO A 153 5.02 -4.95 -2.52
C PRO A 153 6.28 -5.53 -3.15
N SER A 154 6.67 -6.76 -2.78
CA SER A 154 7.83 -7.43 -3.32
C SER A 154 7.55 -8.29 -4.55
N ALA A 155 6.29 -8.41 -4.99
CA ALA A 155 5.94 -9.17 -6.18
C ALA A 155 6.68 -8.64 -7.42
N TYR A 156 7.24 -9.54 -8.23
CA TYR A 156 8.02 -9.23 -9.43
C TYR A 156 9.32 -8.44 -9.20
N LEU A 157 9.73 -8.24 -7.95
CA LEU A 157 10.95 -7.50 -7.61
C LEU A 157 12.06 -8.46 -7.18
N ASP A 158 13.31 -8.13 -7.55
CA ASP A 158 14.49 -8.83 -7.05
C ASP A 158 14.86 -8.34 -5.63
N SER A 159 15.90 -8.95 -5.04
CA SER A 159 16.33 -8.62 -3.67
C SER A 159 16.73 -7.16 -3.50
N GLN A 160 17.43 -6.60 -4.49
CA GLN A 160 17.87 -5.20 -4.46
C GLN A 160 16.71 -4.25 -4.55
N GLN A 161 15.76 -4.52 -5.44
CA GLN A 161 14.55 -3.72 -5.61
C GLN A 161 13.66 -3.78 -4.36
N ARG A 162 13.56 -4.94 -3.71
CA ARG A 162 12.83 -5.09 -2.43
C ARG A 162 13.43 -4.20 -1.34
N MET A 163 14.75 -4.14 -1.25
CA MET A 163 15.43 -3.25 -0.29
C MET A 163 15.14 -1.77 -0.58
N ILE A 164 15.16 -1.38 -1.83
CA ILE A 164 14.86 -0.01 -2.26
C ILE A 164 13.43 0.36 -1.89
N VAL A 165 12.47 -0.51 -2.18
CA VAL A 165 11.06 -0.30 -1.83
C VAL A 165 10.86 -0.19 -0.32
N SER A 166 11.46 -1.08 0.47
CA SER A 166 11.35 -1.02 1.93
C SER A 166 11.90 0.27 2.49
N ARG A 167 13.02 0.73 1.98
CA ARG A 167 13.65 1.99 2.40
C ARG A 167 12.78 3.19 2.04
N MET A 168 12.25 3.20 0.83
CA MET A 168 11.34 4.26 0.37
C MET A 168 10.08 4.34 1.22
N LEU A 169 9.44 3.22 1.52
CA LEU A 169 8.23 3.18 2.35
C LEU A 169 8.48 3.72 3.76
N ARG A 170 9.63 3.41 4.36
CA ARG A 170 10.01 3.96 5.66
C ARG A 170 10.13 5.48 5.61
N ARG A 171 10.73 6.04 4.57
CA ARG A 171 10.86 7.49 4.41
C ARG A 171 9.51 8.19 4.24
N VAL A 172 8.60 7.58 3.51
CA VAL A 172 7.23 8.11 3.36
C VAL A 172 6.54 8.20 4.73
N ILE A 173 6.69 7.18 5.56
CA ILE A 173 6.09 7.14 6.90
C ILE A 173 6.75 8.15 7.84
N GLU A 174 8.06 8.28 7.82
CA GLU A 174 8.79 9.24 8.67
C GLU A 174 8.39 10.68 8.37
N LYS A 175 8.01 11.00 7.13
CA LYS A 175 7.57 12.33 6.74
C LYS A 175 6.12 12.61 7.12
N SER A 176 5.29 11.59 7.26
CA SER A 176 3.89 11.73 7.66
C SER A 176 3.78 11.95 9.16
#